data_01b76d2373028a1e70ae08be19409ace
#
_entry.id   01b76d2373028a1e70ae08be19409ace
#
_cell.length_a   1.000
_cell.length_b   1.000
_cell.length_c   1.000
_cell.angle_alpha   90.00
_cell.angle_beta   90.00
_cell.angle_gamma   90.00
#
_symmetry.space_group_name_H-M   'P 1'
#
loop_
_entity.id
_entity.type
_entity.pdbx_description
1 polymer ?
#
loop_
_entity_poly.entity_id
_entity_poly.type
_entity_poly.pdbx_seq_one_letter_code
_entity_poly.pdbx_strand_id
1 'polypeptide(L)'
;MIDPGHNGGNFRHTKEINQLVDISNQKKACDTTGTSTNDGYTEAAFTWDVSNRLAKLLRAQGARVKLTRTSGTEWGPCINQRAAIGNKAHADAAISIHGDGAGANLRGFHIIMPKKIGGPVDPVVKDSARLGESVRDAFHSGTRLPYSNYIGRQALNYRSDLGGLNLSTVPKIFIECGNMRNAMDAAKFKDPAFRAKMAQSLAKGLENYLTSAR
;
A
#
# COMPACT_ATOMS: atom_id res chain seq x y z
N MET A 1 -5.61 -8.57 5.05
CA MET A 1 -4.45 -7.96 5.73
C MET A 1 -4.23 -6.54 5.23
N ILE A 2 -3.92 -5.59 6.11
CA ILE A 2 -3.57 -4.20 5.75
C ILE A 2 -2.13 -3.95 6.17
N ASP A 3 -1.35 -3.36 5.28
CA ASP A 3 0.07 -3.10 5.43
C ASP A 3 0.33 -1.59 5.33
N PRO A 4 0.33 -0.86 6.47
CA PRO A 4 0.67 0.57 6.45
C PRO A 4 2.12 0.74 6.04
N GLY A 5 2.39 1.40 4.92
CA GLY A 5 3.73 1.60 4.39
C GLY A 5 4.66 2.29 5.38
N HIS A 6 5.93 1.90 5.36
CA HIS A 6 6.98 2.38 6.24
C HIS A 6 6.70 2.22 7.74
N ASN A 7 7.61 2.66 8.59
CA ASN A 7 7.42 2.73 10.05
C ASN A 7 7.80 4.13 10.50
N GLY A 8 7.05 4.69 11.45
CA GLY A 8 7.29 6.06 11.92
C GLY A 8 8.64 6.28 12.60
N GLY A 9 9.26 5.22 13.14
CA GLY A 9 10.56 5.24 13.78
C GLY A 9 11.76 5.01 12.86
N ASN A 10 11.57 4.72 11.59
CA ASN A 10 12.65 4.33 10.65
C ASN A 10 13.82 5.32 10.59
N PHE A 11 13.54 6.61 10.72
CA PHE A 11 14.59 7.65 10.68
C PHE A 11 15.62 7.55 11.84
N ARG A 12 15.27 6.87 12.94
CA ARG A 12 16.16 6.59 14.08
C ARG A 12 16.85 5.24 13.97
N HIS A 13 16.48 4.41 12.98
CA HIS A 13 16.94 3.04 12.78
C HIS A 13 17.58 2.84 11.41
N THR A 14 18.41 3.80 10.99
CA THR A 14 19.02 3.81 9.64
C THR A 14 19.89 2.58 9.38
N LYS A 15 20.57 2.04 10.39
CA LYS A 15 21.38 0.83 10.27
C LYS A 15 20.50 -0.39 10.00
N GLU A 16 19.42 -0.54 10.75
CA GLU A 16 18.50 -1.67 10.67
C GLU A 16 17.71 -1.66 9.36
N ILE A 17 17.17 -0.50 8.96
CA ILE A 17 16.39 -0.41 7.72
C ILE A 17 17.22 -0.59 6.44
N ASN A 18 18.55 -0.34 6.52
CA ASN A 18 19.45 -0.57 5.39
C ASN A 18 19.99 -2.01 5.31
N GLN A 19 19.69 -2.87 6.28
CA GLN A 19 20.03 -4.29 6.17
C GLN A 19 19.34 -4.91 4.97
N LEU A 20 20.11 -5.67 4.18
CA LEU A 20 19.59 -6.31 2.99
C LEU A 20 18.79 -7.56 3.36
N VAL A 21 17.58 -7.64 2.86
CA VAL A 21 16.70 -8.82 2.95
C VAL A 21 16.47 -9.41 1.57
N ASP A 22 16.32 -10.72 1.50
CA ASP A 22 15.99 -11.44 0.28
C ASP A 22 14.52 -11.21 -0.09
N ILE A 23 14.27 -10.91 -1.35
CA ILE A 23 12.92 -10.73 -1.91
C ILE A 23 12.63 -11.70 -3.05
N SER A 24 13.27 -12.85 -3.05
CA SER A 24 13.19 -13.95 -4.01
C SER A 24 14.05 -13.77 -5.26
N ASN A 25 13.99 -12.65 -5.96
CA ASN A 25 14.74 -12.42 -7.20
C ASN A 25 15.92 -11.44 -7.03
N GLN A 26 16.04 -10.81 -5.88
CA GLN A 26 17.13 -9.90 -5.52
C GLN A 26 17.14 -9.61 -4.02
N LYS A 27 18.14 -8.84 -3.56
CA LYS A 27 18.15 -8.27 -2.19
C LYS A 27 17.76 -6.81 -2.22
N LYS A 28 16.99 -6.39 -1.22
CA LYS A 28 16.56 -4.99 -1.01
C LYS A 28 16.76 -4.59 0.44
N ALA A 29 16.80 -3.29 0.71
CA ALA A 29 16.80 -2.79 2.07
C ALA A 29 15.56 -3.27 2.84
N CYS A 30 15.72 -3.52 4.14
CA CYS A 30 14.66 -3.95 5.07
C CYS A 30 13.43 -3.03 4.99
N ASP A 31 13.65 -1.72 4.95
CA ASP A 31 12.61 -0.70 4.75
C ASP A 31 13.27 0.61 4.29
N THR A 32 12.48 1.66 4.12
CA THR A 32 12.94 3.04 3.91
C THR A 32 12.16 3.99 4.83
N THR A 33 12.58 5.25 4.90
CA THR A 33 11.87 6.27 5.69
C THR A 33 10.56 6.72 5.05
N GLY A 34 10.36 6.41 3.77
CA GLY A 34 9.28 6.99 2.98
C GLY A 34 9.54 8.44 2.59
N THR A 35 8.55 9.05 1.97
CA THR A 35 8.54 10.47 1.58
C THR A 35 7.76 11.33 2.59
N SER A 36 7.61 12.62 2.27
CA SER A 36 6.77 13.57 3.01
C SER A 36 6.23 14.64 2.07
N THR A 37 5.19 15.35 2.48
CA THR A 37 4.81 16.63 1.87
C THR A 37 5.91 17.67 2.05
N ASN A 38 5.87 18.76 1.30
CA ASN A 38 6.89 19.82 1.38
C ASN A 38 6.91 20.53 2.74
N ASP A 39 5.83 20.48 3.50
CA ASP A 39 5.68 21.01 4.85
C ASP A 39 5.85 19.96 5.96
N GLY A 40 6.34 18.75 5.61
CA GLY A 40 6.82 17.76 6.58
C GLY A 40 5.80 16.73 7.05
N TYR A 41 4.58 16.65 6.49
CA TYR A 41 3.66 15.56 6.82
C TYR A 41 4.18 14.26 6.20
N THR A 42 4.61 13.31 7.05
CA THR A 42 5.31 12.10 6.62
C THR A 42 4.36 11.06 6.01
N GLU A 43 4.86 10.29 5.05
CA GLU A 43 4.16 9.14 4.48
C GLU A 43 3.79 8.12 5.56
N ALA A 44 4.70 7.81 6.49
CA ALA A 44 4.45 6.86 7.57
C ALA A 44 3.26 7.26 8.46
N ALA A 45 3.07 8.57 8.72
CA ALA A 45 1.92 9.08 9.47
C ALA A 45 0.61 8.97 8.66
N PHE A 46 0.67 9.33 7.37
CA PHE A 46 -0.45 9.18 6.45
C PHE A 46 -0.92 7.74 6.33
N THR A 47 0.00 6.82 6.05
CA THR A 47 -0.33 5.40 5.84
C THR A 47 -0.91 4.77 7.09
N TRP A 48 -0.42 5.17 8.27
CA TRP A 48 -0.95 4.74 9.56
C TRP A 48 -2.40 5.21 9.77
N ASP A 49 -2.69 6.48 9.54
CA ASP A 49 -4.04 7.03 9.72
C ASP A 49 -5.05 6.36 8.78
N VAL A 50 -4.75 6.30 7.47
CA VAL A 50 -5.66 5.69 6.48
C VAL A 50 -5.87 4.21 6.74
N SER A 51 -4.80 3.47 7.12
CA SER A 51 -4.90 2.04 7.44
C SER A 51 -5.77 1.76 8.66
N ASN A 52 -5.70 2.58 9.71
CA ASN A 52 -6.56 2.42 10.88
C ASN A 52 -8.03 2.74 10.56
N ARG A 53 -8.29 3.78 9.76
CA ARG A 53 -9.65 4.08 9.27
C ARG A 53 -10.20 2.91 8.45
N LEU A 54 -9.41 2.39 7.52
CA LEU A 54 -9.78 1.23 6.70
C LEU A 54 -10.04 -0.01 7.57
N ALA A 55 -9.17 -0.30 8.54
CA ALA A 55 -9.33 -1.42 9.45
C ALA A 55 -10.63 -1.31 10.27
N LYS A 56 -10.98 -0.11 10.74
CA LYS A 56 -12.24 0.14 11.47
C LYS A 56 -13.45 -0.14 10.57
N LEU A 57 -13.44 0.34 9.32
CA LEU A 57 -14.54 0.12 8.38
C LEU A 57 -14.73 -1.36 8.06
N LEU A 58 -13.65 -2.07 7.73
CA LEU A 58 -13.73 -3.49 7.38
C LEU A 58 -14.18 -4.36 8.58
N ARG A 59 -13.69 -4.06 9.79
CA ARG A 59 -14.16 -4.76 11.02
C ARG A 59 -15.64 -4.53 11.29
N ALA A 60 -16.14 -3.33 11.06
CA ALA A 60 -17.57 -3.03 11.18
C ALA A 60 -18.43 -3.80 10.16
N GLN A 61 -17.83 -4.22 9.05
CA GLN A 61 -18.44 -5.10 8.04
C GLN A 61 -18.23 -6.60 8.32
N GLY A 62 -17.69 -6.97 9.49
CA GLY A 62 -17.47 -8.35 9.90
C GLY A 62 -16.15 -8.98 9.45
N ALA A 63 -15.25 -8.24 8.80
CA ALA A 63 -13.97 -8.79 8.35
C ALA A 63 -12.97 -8.94 9.50
N ARG A 64 -12.20 -10.03 9.51
CA ARG A 64 -11.02 -10.20 10.35
C ARG A 64 -9.86 -9.43 9.75
N VAL A 65 -9.37 -8.39 10.44
CA VAL A 65 -8.32 -7.50 9.92
C VAL A 65 -7.05 -7.63 10.73
N LYS A 66 -5.95 -7.99 10.04
CA LYS A 66 -4.58 -7.99 10.56
C LYS A 66 -3.82 -6.80 9.99
N LEU A 67 -3.18 -6.00 10.85
CA LEU A 67 -2.22 -4.96 10.47
C LEU A 67 -0.79 -5.52 10.55
N THR A 68 0.11 -5.05 9.70
CA THR A 68 1.53 -5.47 9.71
C THR A 68 2.35 -4.77 10.79
N ARG A 69 1.94 -3.58 11.23
CA ARG A 69 2.52 -2.88 12.39
C ARG A 69 1.45 -2.45 13.37
N THR A 70 1.84 -2.22 14.62
CA THR A 70 0.95 -1.92 15.75
C THR A 70 1.12 -0.50 16.29
N SER A 71 2.09 0.25 15.76
CA SER A 71 2.39 1.63 16.16
C SER A 71 2.55 2.55 14.95
N GLY A 72 2.20 3.82 15.13
CA GLY A 72 2.43 4.88 14.15
C GLY A 72 3.81 5.52 14.25
N THR A 73 4.51 5.35 15.37
CA THR A 73 5.74 6.09 15.71
C THR A 73 6.97 5.21 15.91
N GLU A 74 6.76 3.92 16.15
CA GLU A 74 7.82 2.97 16.44
C GLU A 74 8.47 2.43 15.16
N TRP A 75 9.66 1.86 15.32
CA TRP A 75 10.24 0.97 14.32
C TRP A 75 9.45 -0.34 14.27
N GLY A 76 9.45 -1.02 13.12
CA GLY A 76 8.61 -2.20 12.93
C GLY A 76 9.16 -3.15 11.85
N PRO A 77 8.34 -4.04 11.32
CA PRO A 77 8.78 -5.14 10.47
C PRO A 77 9.39 -4.68 9.14
N CYS A 78 10.43 -5.40 8.70
CA CYS A 78 10.99 -5.32 7.36
C CYS A 78 9.98 -5.79 6.29
N ILE A 79 10.22 -5.44 5.02
CA ILE A 79 9.35 -5.76 3.88
C ILE A 79 9.06 -7.27 3.73
N ASN A 80 10.04 -8.15 4.02
CA ASN A 80 9.86 -9.60 4.01
C ASN A 80 8.98 -10.09 5.17
N GLN A 81 9.14 -9.51 6.37
CA GLN A 81 8.31 -9.82 7.53
C GLN A 81 6.85 -9.38 7.31
N ARG A 82 6.62 -8.24 6.64
CA ARG A 82 5.28 -7.77 6.27
C ARG A 82 4.57 -8.75 5.34
N ALA A 83 5.26 -9.30 4.35
CA ALA A 83 4.72 -10.36 3.50
C ALA A 83 4.38 -11.62 4.32
N ALA A 84 5.30 -12.05 5.20
CA ALA A 84 5.09 -13.22 6.05
C ALA A 84 3.88 -13.09 7.00
N ILE A 85 3.57 -11.89 7.49
CA ILE A 85 2.39 -11.64 8.32
C ILE A 85 1.10 -11.94 7.54
N GLY A 86 1.00 -11.49 6.29
CA GLY A 86 -0.13 -11.77 5.42
C GLY A 86 -0.26 -13.24 5.07
N ASN A 87 0.86 -13.88 4.73
CA ASN A 87 0.92 -15.30 4.39
C ASN A 87 0.49 -16.19 5.57
N LYS A 88 1.03 -15.94 6.77
CA LYS A 88 0.66 -16.67 8.00
C LYS A 88 -0.80 -16.46 8.41
N ALA A 89 -1.39 -15.33 8.04
CA ALA A 89 -2.79 -15.06 8.29
C ALA A 89 -3.73 -15.70 7.25
N HIS A 90 -3.18 -16.34 6.20
CA HIS A 90 -3.96 -16.85 5.07
C HIS A 90 -4.99 -15.82 4.57
N ALA A 91 -4.52 -14.59 4.37
CA ALA A 91 -5.42 -13.48 4.08
C ALA A 91 -6.07 -13.64 2.69
N ASP A 92 -7.39 -13.50 2.61
CA ASP A 92 -8.15 -13.51 1.33
C ASP A 92 -7.73 -12.36 0.40
N ALA A 93 -7.25 -11.25 0.98
CA ALA A 93 -6.68 -10.11 0.28
C ALA A 93 -5.69 -9.36 1.18
N ALA A 94 -4.69 -8.75 0.56
CA ALA A 94 -3.70 -7.91 1.21
C ALA A 94 -3.50 -6.59 0.44
N ILE A 95 -3.36 -5.48 1.16
CA ILE A 95 -3.13 -4.17 0.57
C ILE A 95 -2.06 -3.41 1.35
N SER A 96 -1.02 -2.94 0.65
CA SER A 96 -0.07 -1.96 1.19
C SER A 96 -0.51 -0.56 0.79
N ILE A 97 -0.56 0.36 1.75
CA ILE A 97 -0.99 1.75 1.56
C ILE A 97 0.23 2.66 1.62
N HIS A 98 0.40 3.48 0.59
CA HIS A 98 1.53 4.37 0.39
C HIS A 98 1.10 5.74 -0.16
N GLY A 99 2.04 6.67 -0.21
CA GLY A 99 1.94 7.95 -0.89
C GLY A 99 3.26 8.26 -1.59
N ASP A 100 3.23 8.42 -2.90
CA ASP A 100 4.44 8.57 -3.72
C ASP A 100 5.16 9.91 -3.50
N GLY A 101 6.45 9.93 -3.83
CA GLY A 101 7.36 11.09 -3.75
C GLY A 101 7.94 11.52 -5.10
N ALA A 102 7.11 11.59 -6.13
CA ALA A 102 7.52 12.00 -7.48
C ALA A 102 7.74 13.52 -7.61
N GLY A 103 8.17 13.99 -8.79
CA GLY A 103 8.36 15.42 -9.06
C GLY A 103 7.09 16.24 -8.80
N ALA A 104 7.25 17.49 -8.36
CA ALA A 104 6.16 18.34 -7.88
C ALA A 104 5.05 18.66 -8.92
N ASN A 105 5.37 18.61 -10.21
CA ASN A 105 4.42 18.77 -11.32
C ASN A 105 3.67 17.49 -11.70
N LEU A 106 4.07 16.34 -11.13
CA LEU A 106 3.47 15.02 -11.35
C LEU A 106 2.42 14.75 -10.28
N ARG A 107 1.33 14.06 -10.62
CA ARG A 107 0.23 13.84 -9.68
C ARG A 107 -0.61 12.63 -10.02
N GLY A 108 -1.50 12.28 -9.07
CA GLY A 108 -2.49 11.23 -9.20
C GLY A 108 -2.04 9.92 -8.56
N PHE A 109 -2.98 9.01 -8.40
CA PHE A 109 -2.79 7.72 -7.75
C PHE A 109 -2.46 6.60 -8.74
N HIS A 110 -1.85 5.52 -8.25
CA HIS A 110 -1.71 4.29 -9.02
C HIS A 110 -1.68 3.05 -8.11
N ILE A 111 -2.03 1.91 -8.70
CA ILE A 111 -1.96 0.60 -8.08
C ILE A 111 -0.72 -0.12 -8.59
N ILE A 112 0.05 -0.73 -7.69
CA ILE A 112 1.18 -1.56 -8.06
C ILE A 112 0.81 -3.03 -7.82
N MET A 113 0.96 -3.82 -8.87
CA MET A 113 0.63 -5.24 -8.90
C MET A 113 1.89 -6.07 -9.19
N PRO A 114 1.95 -7.31 -8.72
CA PRO A 114 3.10 -8.18 -8.96
C PRO A 114 3.17 -8.65 -10.42
N LYS A 115 4.40 -8.92 -10.87
CA LYS A 115 4.70 -9.77 -12.03
C LYS A 115 5.06 -11.17 -11.58
N LYS A 116 4.95 -12.16 -12.47
CA LYS A 116 5.57 -13.47 -12.29
C LYS A 116 7.09 -13.32 -12.28
N ILE A 117 7.75 -13.99 -11.35
CA ILE A 117 9.21 -13.94 -11.15
C ILE A 117 9.86 -15.32 -10.98
N GLY A 118 9.09 -16.42 -11.14
CA GLY A 118 9.53 -17.75 -10.79
C GLY A 118 9.59 -17.97 -9.27
N GLY A 119 8.73 -17.31 -8.50
CA GLY A 119 8.80 -17.26 -7.04
C GLY A 119 7.45 -17.41 -6.34
N PRO A 120 7.41 -17.14 -5.02
CA PRO A 120 6.23 -17.38 -4.18
C PRO A 120 4.95 -16.66 -4.65
N VAL A 121 5.11 -15.52 -5.33
CA VAL A 121 4.00 -14.69 -5.78
C VAL A 121 3.27 -15.24 -7.01
N ASP A 122 3.91 -16.11 -7.80
CA ASP A 122 3.41 -16.51 -9.12
C ASP A 122 1.98 -17.09 -9.11
N PRO A 123 1.59 -17.93 -8.14
CA PRO A 123 0.22 -18.46 -8.07
C PRO A 123 -0.86 -17.37 -7.88
N VAL A 124 -0.52 -16.24 -7.27
CA VAL A 124 -1.48 -15.21 -6.88
C VAL A 124 -1.45 -13.95 -7.76
N VAL A 125 -0.61 -13.93 -8.81
CA VAL A 125 -0.50 -12.77 -9.72
C VAL A 125 -1.84 -12.42 -10.38
N LYS A 126 -2.60 -13.42 -10.85
CA LYS A 126 -3.90 -13.20 -11.49
C LYS A 126 -4.93 -12.60 -10.53
N ASP A 127 -4.99 -13.14 -9.32
CA ASP A 127 -5.93 -12.64 -8.30
C ASP A 127 -5.49 -11.27 -7.76
N SER A 128 -4.18 -11.02 -7.66
CA SER A 128 -3.66 -9.68 -7.35
C SER A 128 -4.04 -8.65 -8.41
N ALA A 129 -4.04 -9.02 -9.69
CA ALA A 129 -4.48 -8.14 -10.77
C ALA A 129 -5.98 -7.79 -10.64
N ARG A 130 -6.85 -8.78 -10.40
CA ARG A 130 -8.29 -8.56 -10.16
C ARG A 130 -8.53 -7.66 -8.94
N LEU A 131 -7.78 -7.91 -7.86
CA LEU A 131 -7.81 -7.05 -6.66
C LEU A 131 -7.41 -5.62 -7.00
N GLY A 132 -6.34 -5.45 -7.78
CA GLY A 132 -5.83 -4.14 -8.21
C GLY A 132 -6.84 -3.36 -9.03
N GLU A 133 -7.50 -3.99 -9.99
CA GLU A 133 -8.55 -3.38 -10.80
C GLU A 133 -9.75 -2.94 -9.97
N SER A 134 -10.22 -3.82 -9.08
CA SER A 134 -11.34 -3.53 -8.19
C SER A 134 -11.06 -2.34 -7.25
N VAL A 135 -9.85 -2.29 -6.67
CA VAL A 135 -9.44 -1.19 -5.80
C VAL A 135 -9.24 0.09 -6.60
N ARG A 136 -8.61 0.04 -7.80
CA ARG A 136 -8.45 1.19 -8.69
C ARG A 136 -9.80 1.86 -8.99
N ASP A 137 -10.77 1.08 -9.42
CA ASP A 137 -12.06 1.59 -9.87
C ASP A 137 -12.85 2.21 -8.71
N ALA A 138 -12.89 1.55 -7.57
CA ALA A 138 -13.53 2.07 -6.37
C ALA A 138 -12.82 3.32 -5.82
N PHE A 139 -11.48 3.33 -5.83
CA PHE A 139 -10.70 4.47 -5.34
C PHE A 139 -10.87 5.70 -6.23
N HIS A 140 -10.83 5.52 -7.55
CA HIS A 140 -11.10 6.60 -8.50
C HIS A 140 -12.52 7.14 -8.37
N SER A 141 -13.51 6.26 -8.36
CA SER A 141 -14.92 6.64 -8.24
C SER A 141 -15.20 7.40 -6.94
N GLY A 142 -14.69 6.92 -5.82
CA GLY A 142 -14.94 7.51 -4.51
C GLY A 142 -14.16 8.80 -4.28
N THR A 143 -12.87 8.87 -4.63
CA THR A 143 -12.00 10.03 -4.33
C THR A 143 -12.02 11.10 -5.41
N ARG A 144 -12.31 10.73 -6.66
CA ARG A 144 -12.14 11.57 -7.86
C ARG A 144 -10.70 12.05 -8.08
N LEU A 145 -9.72 11.37 -7.47
CA LEU A 145 -8.32 11.59 -7.79
C LEU A 145 -8.03 11.13 -9.22
N PRO A 146 -7.24 11.88 -9.99
CA PRO A 146 -6.83 11.43 -11.32
C PRO A 146 -5.93 10.21 -11.24
N TYR A 147 -5.87 9.44 -12.30
CA TYR A 147 -4.83 8.45 -12.49
C TYR A 147 -3.46 9.13 -12.56
N SER A 148 -2.42 8.46 -12.09
CA SER A 148 -1.05 8.95 -12.19
C SER A 148 -0.71 9.32 -13.63
N ASN A 149 -0.18 10.54 -13.84
CA ASN A 149 0.24 11.06 -15.14
C ASN A 149 1.71 10.76 -15.46
N TYR A 150 2.41 9.97 -14.63
CA TYR A 150 3.85 9.74 -14.74
C TYR A 150 4.25 8.25 -14.66
N ILE A 151 3.37 7.37 -14.20
CA ILE A 151 3.69 5.95 -14.07
C ILE A 151 2.44 5.08 -14.22
N GLY A 152 2.63 3.88 -14.81
CA GLY A 152 1.55 2.94 -15.07
C GLY A 152 0.70 3.34 -16.29
N ARG A 153 -0.23 2.47 -16.63
CA ARG A 153 -1.26 2.73 -17.64
C ARG A 153 -2.63 2.58 -16.99
N GLN A 154 -3.47 3.61 -17.09
CA GLN A 154 -4.78 3.65 -16.38
C GLN A 154 -4.62 3.37 -14.88
N ALA A 155 -3.64 3.99 -14.24
CA ALA A 155 -3.26 3.79 -12.84
C ALA A 155 -2.85 2.34 -12.47
N LEU A 156 -2.54 1.47 -13.42
CA LEU A 156 -2.05 0.10 -13.17
C LEU A 156 -0.57 0.01 -13.54
N ASN A 157 0.26 -0.38 -12.57
CA ASN A 157 1.71 -0.52 -12.70
C ASN A 157 2.12 -1.93 -12.23
N TYR A 158 2.80 -2.68 -13.09
CA TYR A 158 3.26 -4.04 -12.78
C TYR A 158 4.75 -4.04 -12.44
N ARG A 159 5.11 -4.53 -11.25
CA ARG A 159 6.50 -4.54 -10.76
C ARG A 159 6.94 -5.91 -10.29
N SER A 160 8.26 -6.13 -10.29
CA SER A 160 8.93 -7.36 -9.83
C SER A 160 10.06 -7.08 -8.83
N ASP A 161 10.10 -5.88 -8.25
CA ASP A 161 11.18 -5.42 -7.38
C ASP A 161 10.70 -4.95 -5.99
N LEU A 162 9.46 -5.30 -5.61
CA LEU A 162 8.89 -5.00 -4.30
C LEU A 162 8.76 -6.28 -3.46
N GLY A 163 9.50 -6.35 -2.35
CA GLY A 163 9.53 -7.52 -1.48
C GLY A 163 8.18 -7.89 -0.89
N GLY A 164 7.38 -6.89 -0.55
CA GLY A 164 6.02 -7.12 -0.06
C GLY A 164 5.08 -7.77 -1.08
N LEU A 165 5.34 -7.63 -2.39
CA LEU A 165 4.64 -8.33 -3.46
C LEU A 165 5.30 -9.68 -3.75
N ASN A 166 6.60 -9.68 -4.04
CA ASN A 166 7.35 -10.86 -4.49
C ASN A 166 7.25 -12.05 -3.54
N LEU A 167 7.19 -11.78 -2.23
CA LEU A 167 7.13 -12.80 -1.18
C LEU A 167 5.70 -13.13 -0.72
N SER A 168 4.69 -12.49 -1.31
CA SER A 168 3.29 -12.76 -0.95
C SER A 168 2.81 -14.06 -1.58
N THR A 169 2.23 -14.94 -0.77
CA THR A 169 1.50 -16.13 -1.21
C THR A 169 -0.02 -15.95 -1.15
N VAL A 170 -0.46 -14.72 -0.88
CA VAL A 170 -1.87 -14.30 -0.90
C VAL A 170 -2.05 -13.14 -1.89
N PRO A 171 -3.23 -12.94 -2.48
CA PRO A 171 -3.49 -11.81 -3.37
C PRO A 171 -3.12 -10.50 -2.71
N LYS A 172 -2.14 -9.77 -3.28
CA LYS A 172 -1.61 -8.52 -2.69
C LYS A 172 -1.34 -7.47 -3.74
N ILE A 173 -1.67 -6.22 -3.38
CA ILE A 173 -1.36 -5.01 -4.13
C ILE A 173 -0.73 -3.95 -3.24
N PHE A 174 -0.12 -2.93 -3.87
CA PHE A 174 0.16 -1.64 -3.27
C PHE A 174 -0.73 -0.59 -3.90
N ILE A 175 -1.06 0.45 -3.15
CA ILE A 175 -1.63 1.68 -3.68
C ILE A 175 -0.76 2.86 -3.28
N GLU A 176 -0.35 3.63 -4.28
CA GLU A 176 0.16 4.99 -4.11
C GLU A 176 -1.02 5.94 -4.22
N CYS A 177 -1.48 6.48 -3.08
CA CYS A 177 -2.73 7.24 -3.00
C CYS A 177 -2.68 8.62 -3.67
N GLY A 178 -1.53 9.02 -4.20
CA GLY A 178 -1.22 10.27 -4.86
C GLY A 178 0.24 10.63 -4.66
N ASN A 179 0.66 11.81 -5.13
CA ASN A 179 2.02 12.32 -4.98
C ASN A 179 2.10 13.35 -3.83
N MET A 180 2.78 13.00 -2.75
CA MET A 180 2.95 13.88 -1.57
C MET A 180 3.78 15.15 -1.86
N ARG A 181 4.53 15.17 -2.97
CA ARG A 181 5.31 16.33 -3.41
C ARG A 181 4.52 17.30 -4.29
N ASN A 182 3.35 16.87 -4.79
CA ASN A 182 2.45 17.73 -5.55
C ASN A 182 1.53 18.50 -4.62
N ALA A 183 1.40 19.83 -4.78
CA ALA A 183 0.65 20.67 -3.85
C ALA A 183 -0.85 20.31 -3.76
N MET A 184 -1.48 19.94 -4.89
CA MET A 184 -2.90 19.56 -4.91
C MET A 184 -3.16 18.20 -4.27
N ASP A 185 -2.26 17.25 -4.46
CA ASP A 185 -2.37 15.93 -3.82
C ASP A 185 -1.99 16.03 -2.33
N ALA A 186 -0.92 16.78 -1.99
CA ALA A 186 -0.49 17.01 -0.60
C ALA A 186 -1.60 17.64 0.26
N ALA A 187 -2.35 18.58 -0.26
CA ALA A 187 -3.49 19.16 0.44
C ALA A 187 -4.52 18.08 0.84
N LYS A 188 -4.79 17.11 -0.03
CA LYS A 188 -5.69 15.98 0.23
C LYS A 188 -5.13 14.99 1.24
N PHE A 189 -3.84 14.72 1.22
CA PHE A 189 -3.18 13.88 2.23
C PHE A 189 -3.32 14.47 3.64
N LYS A 190 -3.25 15.79 3.78
CA LYS A 190 -3.36 16.49 5.06
C LYS A 190 -4.80 16.65 5.55
N ASP A 191 -5.79 16.59 4.67
CA ASP A 191 -7.20 16.71 5.02
C ASP A 191 -7.74 15.43 5.65
N PRO A 192 -8.13 15.43 6.96
CA PRO A 192 -8.69 14.27 7.62
C PRO A 192 -9.98 13.74 6.99
N ALA A 193 -10.81 14.63 6.42
CA ALA A 193 -12.04 14.23 5.74
C ALA A 193 -11.72 13.51 4.43
N PHE A 194 -10.70 13.97 3.70
CA PHE A 194 -10.27 13.31 2.48
C PHE A 194 -9.61 11.95 2.77
N ARG A 195 -8.79 11.83 3.84
CA ARG A 195 -8.26 10.52 4.27
C ARG A 195 -9.37 9.53 4.65
N ALA A 196 -10.44 10.00 5.30
CA ALA A 196 -11.62 9.16 5.55
C ALA A 196 -12.28 8.69 4.25
N LYS A 197 -12.39 9.57 3.25
CA LYS A 197 -12.89 9.25 1.92
C LYS A 197 -12.00 8.24 1.18
N MET A 198 -10.67 8.37 1.28
CA MET A 198 -9.72 7.38 0.77
C MET A 198 -9.98 6.00 1.42
N ALA A 199 -10.08 5.94 2.74
CA ALA A 199 -10.32 4.68 3.46
C ALA A 199 -11.67 4.03 3.08
N GLN A 200 -12.73 4.81 2.91
CA GLN A 200 -14.03 4.31 2.44
C GLN A 200 -13.94 3.73 1.02
N SER A 201 -13.21 4.41 0.14
CA SER A 201 -13.02 3.95 -1.25
C SER A 201 -12.19 2.66 -1.31
N LEU A 202 -11.17 2.53 -0.47
CA LEU A 202 -10.38 1.31 -0.34
C LEU A 202 -11.23 0.15 0.22
N ALA A 203 -12.05 0.42 1.25
CA ALA A 203 -12.97 -0.58 1.80
C ALA A 203 -13.92 -1.10 0.73
N LYS A 204 -14.51 -0.20 -0.08
CA LYS A 204 -15.41 -0.58 -1.18
C LYS A 204 -14.72 -1.44 -2.24
N GLY A 205 -13.48 -1.09 -2.62
CA GLY A 205 -12.71 -1.88 -3.58
C GLY A 205 -12.38 -3.30 -3.07
N LEU A 206 -12.01 -3.41 -1.81
CA LEU A 206 -11.77 -4.71 -1.16
C LEU A 206 -13.06 -5.53 -1.05
N GLU A 207 -14.18 -4.91 -0.65
CA GLU A 207 -15.50 -5.55 -0.61
C GLU A 207 -15.89 -6.10 -1.99
N ASN A 208 -15.81 -5.28 -3.04
CA ASN A 208 -16.13 -5.69 -4.41
C ASN A 208 -15.30 -6.90 -4.85
N TYR A 209 -13.99 -6.89 -4.58
CA TYR A 209 -13.13 -8.03 -4.89
C TYR A 209 -13.55 -9.30 -4.14
N LEU A 210 -13.73 -9.20 -2.82
CA LEU A 210 -14.04 -10.36 -1.97
C LEU A 210 -15.41 -10.97 -2.24
N THR A 211 -16.39 -10.15 -2.70
CA THR A 211 -17.73 -10.62 -3.05
C THR A 211 -17.82 -11.19 -4.47
N SER A 212 -16.99 -10.70 -5.41
CA SER A 212 -16.92 -11.20 -6.78
C SER A 212 -16.12 -12.51 -6.93
N ALA A 213 -15.35 -12.91 -5.92
CA ALA A 213 -14.54 -14.13 -5.90
C ALA A 213 -15.31 -15.37 -5.40
N ARG A 214 -16.56 -15.18 -5.00
CA ARG A 214 -17.49 -16.23 -4.60
C ARG A 214 -18.45 -16.49 -5.74
#